data_f9c3b5314abc295b0211b2722678991a
#
_entry.id   f9c3b5314abc295b0211b2722678991a
#
_cell.length_a   1.000
_cell.length_b   1.000
_cell.length_c   1.000
_cell.angle_alpha   90.00
_cell.angle_beta   90.00
_cell.angle_gamma   90.00
#
_symmetry.space_group_name_H-M   'P 1'
#
loop_
_entity.id
_entity.type
_entity.pdbx_description
1 polymer ?
#
loop_
_entity_poly.entity_id
_entity_poly.type
_entity_poly.pdbx_seq_one_letter_code
_entity_poly.pdbx_strand_id
1 'polypeptide(L)'
;MHLDVPGGGTHSGFDNLETSFKYQFVRDASGELAMSAALDVDWGGTGSSSIGAESFTTLTPTLFAGKGFGFLPDSMKFFKPLAVTAQVGYSIPTESSTTEFDAGLLTTTPNPQFLNYGGSLQYSMPYLKSSVQDLGLPTFLSRMVPLVEWNLSTQVSNFNREERTTGTVNPGVIYVADEYQIGVEAIIPVNRASGDGVGVIGQLHLYLDDIFPNSLGKPLFAAAPKPGY
;
A
#
# COMPACT_ATOMS: atom_id res chain seq x y z
N MET A 1 -15.84 9.05 1.95
CA MET A 1 -16.18 7.81 2.67
C MET A 1 -17.65 7.83 3.09
N HIS A 2 -18.34 6.70 3.05
CA HIS A 2 -19.70 6.51 3.56
C HIS A 2 -19.64 5.50 4.68
N LEU A 3 -20.14 5.86 5.86
CA LEU A 3 -20.16 5.00 7.02
C LEU A 3 -21.61 4.83 7.52
N ASP A 4 -22.09 3.59 7.55
CA ASP A 4 -23.37 3.25 8.17
C ASP A 4 -23.13 2.88 9.62
N VAL A 5 -23.65 3.68 10.55
CA VAL A 5 -23.54 3.41 11.98
C VAL A 5 -24.82 2.72 12.44
N PRO A 6 -24.77 1.49 12.97
CA PRO A 6 -25.96 0.79 13.48
C PRO A 6 -26.68 1.65 14.53
N GLY A 7 -27.92 2.11 14.22
CA GLY A 7 -28.71 2.99 15.07
C GLY A 7 -28.41 4.48 14.98
N GLY A 8 -27.40 4.91 14.21
CA GLY A 8 -26.93 6.29 14.12
C GLY A 8 -27.13 6.98 12.77
N GLY A 9 -27.55 6.25 11.74
CA GLY A 9 -27.71 6.80 10.37
C GLY A 9 -26.43 6.72 9.52
N THR A 10 -26.51 7.26 8.29
CA THR A 10 -25.40 7.28 7.33
C THR A 10 -24.64 8.60 7.45
N HIS A 11 -23.34 8.51 7.68
CA HIS A 11 -22.42 9.64 7.69
C HIS A 11 -21.55 9.64 6.44
N SER A 12 -21.22 10.83 5.92
CA SER A 12 -20.37 11.02 4.75
C SER A 12 -19.32 12.08 5.07
N GLY A 13 -18.11 11.87 4.61
CA GLY A 13 -17.03 12.83 4.81
C GLY A 13 -15.74 12.40 4.13
N PHE A 14 -14.72 13.24 4.26
CA PHE A 14 -13.35 12.95 3.86
C PHE A 14 -12.55 12.55 5.10
N ASP A 15 -11.67 11.59 4.93
CA ASP A 15 -10.66 11.25 5.94
C ASP A 15 -9.59 12.35 6.02
N ASN A 16 -8.67 12.25 6.98
CA ASN A 16 -7.57 13.19 7.09
C ASN A 16 -6.74 13.22 5.79
N LEU A 17 -6.15 14.39 5.53
CA LEU A 17 -5.16 14.52 4.46
C LEU A 17 -3.92 13.73 4.86
N GLU A 18 -3.48 12.84 3.96
CA GLU A 18 -2.23 12.11 4.09
C GLU A 18 -1.21 12.64 3.07
N THR A 19 0.04 12.80 3.52
CA THR A 19 1.18 13.10 2.66
C THR A 19 2.30 12.10 2.91
N SER A 20 2.96 11.68 1.84
CA SER A 20 4.05 10.70 1.92
C SER A 20 5.28 11.19 1.19
N PHE A 21 6.44 10.98 1.82
CA PHE A 21 7.74 11.10 1.17
C PHE A 21 8.45 9.76 1.20
N LYS A 22 8.78 9.23 0.01
CA LYS A 22 9.44 7.93 -0.17
C LYS A 22 10.76 8.07 -0.92
N TYR A 23 11.81 7.47 -0.38
CA TYR A 23 13.14 7.45 -0.98
C TYR A 23 13.65 6.02 -1.17
N GLN A 24 14.00 5.68 -2.41
CA GLN A 24 14.61 4.40 -2.75
C GLN A 24 16.14 4.49 -2.59
N PHE A 25 16.69 3.76 -1.63
CA PHE A 25 18.12 3.78 -1.31
C PHE A 25 18.88 2.54 -1.79
N VAL A 26 18.17 1.43 -2.11
CA VAL A 26 18.74 0.27 -2.79
C VAL A 26 17.99 0.02 -4.09
N ARG A 27 18.76 -0.12 -5.17
CA ARG A 27 18.28 -0.57 -6.48
C ARG A 27 19.37 -1.46 -7.11
N ASP A 28 19.21 -2.76 -6.95
CA ASP A 28 20.04 -3.77 -7.60
C ASP A 28 19.24 -4.47 -8.70
N ALA A 29 19.50 -4.06 -9.94
CA ALA A 29 18.82 -4.64 -11.11
C ALA A 29 19.26 -6.09 -11.36
N SER A 30 20.51 -6.43 -11.04
CA SER A 30 21.06 -7.78 -11.24
C SER A 30 20.52 -8.78 -10.22
N GLY A 31 20.36 -8.33 -9.00
CA GLY A 31 19.74 -9.10 -7.92
C GLY A 31 18.22 -8.95 -7.86
N GLU A 32 17.62 -8.12 -8.73
CA GLU A 32 16.18 -7.79 -8.69
C GLU A 32 15.70 -7.38 -7.28
N LEU A 33 16.53 -6.58 -6.57
CA LEU A 33 16.26 -6.11 -5.23
C LEU A 33 16.06 -4.59 -5.22
N ALA A 34 14.98 -4.15 -4.60
CA ALA A 34 14.72 -2.75 -4.31
C ALA A 34 14.40 -2.56 -2.83
N MET A 35 14.94 -1.49 -2.21
CA MET A 35 14.57 -1.10 -0.85
C MET A 35 14.33 0.39 -0.79
N SER A 36 13.31 0.78 -0.03
CA SER A 36 12.91 2.18 0.15
C SER A 36 12.55 2.45 1.60
N ALA A 37 12.70 3.69 2.02
CA ALA A 37 12.14 4.21 3.25
C ALA A 37 11.13 5.31 2.93
N ALA A 38 10.06 5.40 3.70
CA ALA A 38 9.10 6.48 3.61
C ALA A 38 8.80 7.07 4.97
N LEU A 39 8.28 8.29 4.95
CA LEU A 39 7.60 8.92 6.08
C LEU A 39 6.23 9.36 5.59
N ASP A 40 5.22 8.75 6.17
CA ASP A 40 3.82 9.09 5.93
C ASP A 40 3.35 9.99 7.07
N VAL A 41 2.61 11.04 6.73
CA VAL A 41 2.06 12.02 7.69
C VAL A 41 0.57 12.10 7.45
N ASP A 42 -0.20 11.61 8.41
CA ASP A 42 -1.63 11.82 8.51
C ASP A 42 -1.87 13.11 9.30
N TRP A 43 -2.43 14.12 8.65
CA TRP A 43 -2.65 15.45 9.21
C TRP A 43 -3.96 15.48 10.00
N GLY A 44 -3.88 15.26 11.28
CA GLY A 44 -5.03 15.26 12.17
C GLY A 44 -5.90 16.52 12.09
N GLY A 45 -7.20 16.34 12.22
CA GLY A 45 -8.19 17.42 12.19
C GLY A 45 -8.45 18.02 10.82
N THR A 46 -7.89 17.48 9.74
CA THR A 46 -8.19 17.91 8.37
C THR A 46 -9.38 17.19 7.76
N GLY A 47 -9.77 16.06 8.34
CA GLY A 47 -10.89 15.24 7.95
C GLY A 47 -12.18 15.54 8.72
N SER A 48 -13.18 14.73 8.47
CA SER A 48 -14.51 14.84 9.07
C SER A 48 -14.63 13.95 10.31
N SER A 49 -14.80 14.50 11.48
CA SER A 49 -15.01 13.75 12.73
C SER A 49 -16.24 12.83 12.67
N SER A 50 -17.24 13.16 11.84
CA SER A 50 -18.45 12.34 11.65
C SER A 50 -18.20 10.96 11.07
N ILE A 51 -17.06 10.73 10.42
CA ILE A 51 -16.65 9.43 9.90
C ILE A 51 -15.48 8.82 10.68
N GLY A 52 -15.07 9.44 11.80
CA GLY A 52 -14.02 8.95 12.67
C GLY A 52 -12.61 9.43 12.30
N ALA A 53 -12.48 10.50 11.49
CA ALA A 53 -11.18 11.10 11.22
C ALA A 53 -10.56 11.61 12.54
N GLU A 54 -9.29 11.24 12.78
CA GLU A 54 -8.58 11.55 14.03
C GLU A 54 -8.26 13.04 14.12
N SER A 55 -8.32 13.59 15.35
CA SER A 55 -8.02 15.01 15.59
C SER A 55 -6.52 15.30 15.71
N PHE A 56 -5.70 14.28 15.93
CA PHE A 56 -4.24 14.36 16.10
C PHE A 56 -3.48 13.90 14.86
N THR A 57 -2.32 14.46 14.65
CA THR A 57 -1.42 14.07 13.56
C THR A 57 -0.67 12.79 13.91
N THR A 58 -0.53 11.88 12.93
CA THR A 58 0.24 10.64 13.06
C THR A 58 1.40 10.61 12.07
N LEU A 59 2.59 10.25 12.56
CA LEU A 59 3.79 10.03 11.77
C LEU A 59 4.04 8.53 11.64
N THR A 60 4.24 8.05 10.39
CA THR A 60 4.49 6.63 10.15
C THR A 60 5.75 6.43 9.31
N PRO A 61 6.95 6.34 9.93
CA PRO A 61 8.13 5.86 9.22
C PRO A 61 7.93 4.41 8.79
N THR A 62 8.22 4.13 7.50
CA THR A 62 7.99 2.82 6.87
C THR A 62 9.20 2.39 6.05
N LEU A 63 9.58 1.11 6.16
CA LEU A 63 10.56 0.46 5.31
C LEU A 63 9.85 -0.49 4.34
N PHE A 64 10.35 -0.51 3.11
CA PHE A 64 9.87 -1.37 2.03
C PHE A 64 11.01 -2.17 1.44
N ALA A 65 10.74 -3.42 1.09
CA ALA A 65 11.63 -4.27 0.31
C ALA A 65 10.85 -4.98 -0.78
N GLY A 66 11.45 -5.12 -1.97
CA GLY A 66 10.92 -5.88 -3.08
C GLY A 66 12.00 -6.77 -3.68
N LYS A 67 11.66 -8.03 -3.99
CA LYS A 67 12.58 -9.02 -4.51
C LYS A 67 11.93 -9.82 -5.62
N GLY A 68 12.56 -9.83 -6.80
CA GLY A 68 12.24 -10.73 -7.90
C GLY A 68 13.01 -12.04 -7.84
N PHE A 69 12.59 -13.02 -8.63
CA PHE A 69 13.17 -14.36 -8.67
C PHE A 69 13.78 -14.73 -10.03
N GLY A 70 14.10 -13.74 -10.87
CA GLY A 70 14.72 -13.93 -12.19
C GLY A 70 16.07 -14.65 -12.15
N PHE A 71 16.77 -14.61 -11.00
CA PHE A 71 18.05 -15.28 -10.77
C PHE A 71 17.95 -16.80 -10.66
N LEU A 72 16.75 -17.38 -10.57
CA LEU A 72 16.55 -18.83 -10.45
C LEU A 72 17.10 -19.58 -11.69
N PRO A 73 17.58 -20.83 -11.52
CA PRO A 73 18.06 -21.66 -12.62
C PRO A 73 16.95 -22.01 -13.62
N ASP A 74 17.32 -22.41 -14.84
CA ASP A 74 16.34 -22.73 -15.90
C ASP A 74 15.45 -23.95 -15.59
N SER A 75 15.89 -24.83 -14.70
CA SER A 75 15.05 -25.89 -14.16
C SER A 75 13.82 -25.37 -13.39
N MET A 76 13.91 -24.13 -12.90
CA MET A 76 12.84 -23.45 -12.16
C MET A 76 12.32 -22.21 -12.92
N LYS A 77 12.46 -22.18 -14.25
CA LYS A 77 12.15 -21.00 -15.08
C LYS A 77 10.75 -20.41 -14.87
N PHE A 78 9.74 -21.24 -14.59
CA PHE A 78 8.37 -20.77 -14.36
C PHE A 78 8.16 -20.07 -13.01
N PHE A 79 9.15 -20.12 -12.11
CA PHE A 79 9.15 -19.34 -10.87
C PHE A 79 9.87 -17.99 -11.04
N LYS A 80 10.64 -17.78 -12.12
CA LYS A 80 11.32 -16.49 -12.38
C LYS A 80 10.35 -15.29 -12.44
N PRO A 81 9.11 -15.41 -12.95
CA PRO A 81 8.15 -14.31 -12.95
C PRO A 81 7.56 -13.94 -11.58
N LEU A 82 7.86 -14.71 -10.54
CA LEU A 82 7.44 -14.37 -9.19
C LEU A 82 8.20 -13.15 -8.66
N ALA A 83 7.52 -12.34 -7.88
CA ALA A 83 8.12 -11.31 -7.04
C ALA A 83 7.39 -11.25 -5.69
N VAL A 84 8.12 -10.88 -4.66
CA VAL A 84 7.59 -10.63 -3.32
C VAL A 84 7.92 -9.20 -2.91
N THR A 85 6.98 -8.56 -2.20
CA THR A 85 7.24 -7.32 -1.50
C THR A 85 6.96 -7.47 -0.02
N ALA A 86 7.60 -6.65 0.77
CA ALA A 86 7.35 -6.56 2.21
C ALA A 86 7.44 -5.09 2.64
N GLN A 87 6.65 -4.73 3.66
CA GLN A 87 6.72 -3.45 4.32
C GLN A 87 6.58 -3.60 5.83
N VAL A 88 7.21 -2.70 6.57
CA VAL A 88 7.03 -2.55 8.01
C VAL A 88 7.09 -1.07 8.37
N GLY A 89 6.09 -0.58 9.08
CA GLY A 89 5.98 0.79 9.53
C GLY A 89 5.55 0.87 10.99
N TYR A 90 5.75 2.02 11.61
CA TYR A 90 5.38 2.26 12.99
C TYR A 90 4.66 3.60 13.11
N SER A 91 3.35 3.55 13.42
CA SER A 91 2.51 4.75 13.55
C SER A 91 2.64 5.35 14.94
N ILE A 92 3.05 6.61 15.00
CA ILE A 92 3.33 7.38 16.21
C ILE A 92 2.44 8.62 16.20
N PRO A 93 1.41 8.71 17.06
CA PRO A 93 0.66 9.95 17.22
C PRO A 93 1.55 11.04 17.82
N THR A 94 1.40 12.28 17.34
CA THR A 94 2.13 13.43 17.86
C THR A 94 1.64 13.88 19.23
N GLU A 95 0.41 13.48 19.57
CA GLU A 95 -0.21 13.70 20.88
C GLU A 95 -0.41 12.35 21.58
N SER A 96 -0.01 12.25 22.83
CA SER A 96 -0.12 11.00 23.61
C SER A 96 -1.57 10.67 24.02
N SER A 97 -2.45 11.66 24.02
CA SER A 97 -3.87 11.52 24.36
C SER A 97 -4.70 12.64 23.76
N THR A 98 -5.95 12.31 23.49
CA THR A 98 -6.98 13.27 23.06
C THR A 98 -7.95 13.51 24.19
N THR A 99 -8.34 14.77 24.43
CA THR A 99 -9.35 15.14 25.43
C THR A 99 -10.57 15.70 24.71
N GLU A 100 -11.70 15.07 24.90
CA GLU A 100 -12.98 15.49 24.36
C GLU A 100 -13.91 15.96 25.47
N PHE A 101 -14.74 16.95 25.15
CA PHE A 101 -15.77 17.44 26.03
C PHE A 101 -17.14 17.05 25.45
N ASP A 102 -17.79 16.07 26.08
CA ASP A 102 -19.13 15.64 25.68
C ASP A 102 -20.08 15.61 26.87
N ALA A 103 -21.28 16.12 26.65
CA ALA A 103 -22.38 16.14 27.65
C ALA A 103 -21.97 16.69 29.04
N GLY A 104 -21.01 17.64 29.11
CA GLY A 104 -20.54 18.22 30.36
C GLY A 104 -19.39 17.44 31.04
N LEU A 105 -18.89 16.38 30.43
CA LEU A 105 -17.79 15.58 30.94
C LEU A 105 -16.55 15.72 30.04
N LEU A 106 -15.38 15.88 30.65
CA LEU A 106 -14.09 15.78 29.97
C LEU A 106 -13.61 14.34 30.00
N THR A 107 -13.44 13.74 28.84
CA THR A 107 -12.90 12.40 28.70
C THR A 107 -11.53 12.47 28.00
N THR A 108 -10.49 11.93 28.64
CA THR A 108 -9.15 11.85 28.05
C THR A 108 -8.86 10.40 27.68
N THR A 109 -8.61 10.19 26.38
CA THR A 109 -8.32 8.86 25.82
C THR A 109 -6.88 8.84 25.32
N PRO A 110 -6.04 7.88 25.77
CA PRO A 110 -4.69 7.71 25.24
C PRO A 110 -4.70 7.31 23.77
N ASN A 111 -3.89 7.99 22.95
CA ASN A 111 -3.76 7.70 21.52
C ASN A 111 -2.88 6.46 21.29
N PRO A 112 -3.34 5.46 20.55
CA PRO A 112 -2.61 4.21 20.36
C PRO A 112 -1.48 4.36 19.33
N GLN A 113 -0.43 3.54 19.48
CA GLN A 113 0.60 3.34 18.49
C GLN A 113 0.39 1.99 17.80
N PHE A 114 0.75 1.92 16.51
CA PHE A 114 0.57 0.71 15.72
C PHE A 114 1.85 0.27 15.03
N LEU A 115 2.07 -1.03 15.02
CA LEU A 115 3.01 -1.69 14.12
C LEU A 115 2.25 -2.13 12.87
N ASN A 116 2.56 -1.52 11.74
CA ASN A 116 1.98 -1.84 10.44
C ASN A 116 2.95 -2.73 9.67
N TYR A 117 2.45 -3.81 9.10
CA TYR A 117 3.27 -4.70 8.29
C TYR A 117 2.44 -5.38 7.22
N GLY A 118 3.06 -5.65 6.10
CA GLY A 118 2.37 -6.22 4.96
C GLY A 118 3.32 -6.67 3.89
N GLY A 119 2.76 -7.10 2.79
CA GLY A 119 3.52 -7.51 1.63
C GLY A 119 2.64 -8.02 0.51
N SER A 120 3.27 -8.46 -0.56
CA SER A 120 2.58 -9.08 -1.69
C SER A 120 3.38 -10.24 -2.26
N LEU A 121 2.65 -11.17 -2.84
CA LEU A 121 3.18 -12.16 -3.77
C LEU A 121 2.52 -11.93 -5.12
N GLN A 122 3.32 -11.75 -6.16
CA GLN A 122 2.82 -11.44 -7.50
C GLN A 122 3.50 -12.29 -8.56
N TYR A 123 2.80 -12.54 -9.67
CA TYR A 123 3.31 -13.29 -10.80
C TYR A 123 3.17 -12.47 -12.09
N SER A 124 4.30 -12.07 -12.69
CA SER A 124 4.29 -11.20 -13.87
C SER A 124 4.18 -12.01 -15.16
N MET A 125 2.99 -12.01 -15.80
CA MET A 125 2.82 -12.57 -17.15
C MET A 125 3.63 -11.80 -18.21
N PRO A 126 3.79 -10.46 -18.14
CA PRO A 126 4.72 -9.74 -19.03
C PRO A 126 6.16 -10.26 -18.93
N TYR A 127 6.67 -10.49 -17.71
CA TYR A 127 8.00 -11.04 -17.50
C TYR A 127 8.11 -12.48 -18.02
N LEU A 128 7.11 -13.31 -17.77
CA LEU A 128 7.05 -14.68 -18.32
C LEU A 128 7.23 -14.67 -19.83
N LYS A 129 6.45 -13.83 -20.53
CA LYS A 129 6.46 -13.75 -21.98
C LYS A 129 7.79 -13.20 -22.53
N SER A 130 8.34 -12.14 -21.94
CA SER A 130 9.51 -11.44 -22.47
C SER A 130 10.83 -12.12 -22.10
N SER A 131 10.92 -12.74 -20.92
CA SER A 131 12.20 -13.14 -20.34
C SER A 131 12.32 -14.65 -20.07
N VAL A 132 11.21 -15.39 -20.13
CA VAL A 132 11.22 -16.83 -19.83
C VAL A 132 10.72 -17.66 -21.00
N GLN A 133 9.46 -17.49 -21.37
CA GLN A 133 8.84 -18.25 -22.47
C GLN A 133 7.55 -17.56 -22.92
N ASP A 134 7.41 -17.33 -24.22
CA ASP A 134 6.13 -16.95 -24.82
C ASP A 134 5.25 -18.20 -24.95
N LEU A 135 4.16 -18.22 -24.20
CA LEU A 135 3.17 -19.30 -24.21
C LEU A 135 2.10 -19.11 -25.30
N GLY A 136 2.20 -18.07 -26.14
CA GLY A 136 1.19 -17.74 -27.15
C GLY A 136 -0.14 -17.28 -26.57
N LEU A 137 -0.15 -16.74 -25.35
CA LEU A 137 -1.37 -16.26 -24.70
C LEU A 137 -1.92 -15.01 -25.41
N PRO A 138 -3.26 -14.82 -25.41
CA PRO A 138 -3.85 -13.57 -25.86
C PRO A 138 -3.21 -12.36 -25.19
N THR A 139 -3.06 -11.25 -25.91
CA THR A 139 -2.41 -10.02 -25.43
C THR A 139 -2.96 -9.56 -24.08
N PHE A 140 -4.26 -9.66 -23.87
CA PHE A 140 -4.89 -9.29 -22.61
C PHE A 140 -4.33 -10.11 -21.43
N LEU A 141 -4.25 -11.45 -21.56
CA LEU A 141 -3.73 -12.32 -20.51
C LEU A 141 -2.22 -12.14 -20.30
N SER A 142 -1.46 -11.93 -21.39
CA SER A 142 -0.01 -11.75 -21.32
C SER A 142 0.42 -10.42 -20.68
N ARG A 143 -0.52 -9.50 -20.44
CA ARG A 143 -0.32 -8.21 -19.75
C ARG A 143 -0.84 -8.20 -18.30
N MET A 144 -1.27 -9.35 -17.78
CA MET A 144 -1.77 -9.45 -16.41
C MET A 144 -0.68 -9.76 -15.40
N VAL A 145 -0.86 -9.26 -14.19
CA VAL A 145 -0.05 -9.59 -13.01
C VAL A 145 -1.03 -10.00 -11.90
N PRO A 146 -1.40 -11.28 -11.78
CA PRO A 146 -2.12 -11.75 -10.60
C PRO A 146 -1.26 -11.58 -9.35
N LEU A 147 -1.91 -11.21 -8.26
CA LEU A 147 -1.26 -10.95 -6.98
C LEU A 147 -2.14 -11.29 -5.79
N VAL A 148 -1.52 -11.44 -4.66
CA VAL A 148 -2.17 -11.44 -3.34
C VAL A 148 -1.38 -10.48 -2.47
N GLU A 149 -2.06 -9.48 -1.93
CA GLU A 149 -1.51 -8.57 -0.92
C GLU A 149 -2.05 -8.93 0.46
N TRP A 150 -1.32 -8.57 1.50
CA TRP A 150 -1.78 -8.58 2.87
C TRP A 150 -1.27 -7.33 3.59
N ASN A 151 -2.15 -6.71 4.35
CA ASN A 151 -1.86 -5.52 5.14
C ASN A 151 -2.41 -5.72 6.55
N LEU A 152 -1.53 -5.67 7.54
CA LEU A 152 -1.85 -5.92 8.93
C LEU A 152 -1.37 -4.74 9.78
N SER A 153 -2.16 -4.42 10.80
CA SER A 153 -1.86 -3.38 11.78
C SER A 153 -2.08 -3.94 13.18
N THR A 154 -1.07 -3.86 14.02
CA THR A 154 -1.11 -4.35 15.41
C THR A 154 -0.97 -3.20 16.37
N GLN A 155 -1.95 -2.99 17.24
CA GLN A 155 -1.86 -2.02 18.33
C GLN A 155 -0.80 -2.47 19.35
N VAL A 156 0.21 -1.62 19.59
CA VAL A 156 1.36 -1.95 20.44
C VAL A 156 1.43 -1.13 21.73
N SER A 157 0.59 -0.09 21.85
CA SER A 157 0.44 0.68 23.08
C SER A 157 -1.01 1.12 23.31
N ASN A 158 -1.32 1.57 24.52
CA ASN A 158 -2.63 2.12 24.90
C ASN A 158 -3.79 1.23 24.46
N PHE A 159 -3.73 -0.04 24.85
CA PHE A 159 -4.63 -1.09 24.41
C PHE A 159 -6.09 -0.80 24.77
N ASN A 160 -6.92 -0.60 23.77
CA ASN A 160 -8.35 -0.35 23.89
C ASN A 160 -9.22 -1.38 23.14
N ARG A 161 -8.60 -2.43 22.57
CA ARG A 161 -9.26 -3.49 21.80
C ARG A 161 -8.85 -4.87 22.33
N GLU A 162 -9.79 -5.82 22.29
CA GLU A 162 -9.50 -7.24 22.60
C GLU A 162 -8.60 -7.84 21.51
N GLU A 163 -8.98 -7.68 20.24
CA GLU A 163 -8.15 -8.06 19.10
C GLU A 163 -7.24 -6.91 18.72
N ARG A 164 -5.95 -7.10 18.95
CA ARG A 164 -4.93 -6.07 18.74
C ARG A 164 -4.50 -5.96 17.27
N THR A 165 -4.63 -7.04 16.51
CA THR A 165 -4.23 -7.08 15.11
C THR A 165 -5.46 -7.06 14.22
N THR A 166 -5.49 -6.10 13.31
CA THR A 166 -6.49 -5.99 12.25
C THR A 166 -5.80 -5.97 10.89
N GLY A 167 -6.56 -6.18 9.82
CA GLY A 167 -6.03 -6.08 8.47
C GLY A 167 -6.81 -6.88 7.45
N THR A 168 -6.24 -7.00 6.27
CA THR A 168 -6.89 -7.62 5.11
C THR A 168 -5.93 -8.48 4.32
N VAL A 169 -6.49 -9.43 3.58
CA VAL A 169 -5.82 -10.16 2.49
C VAL A 169 -6.56 -9.83 1.21
N ASN A 170 -5.83 -9.35 0.22
CA ASN A 170 -6.36 -8.76 -1.00
C ASN A 170 -5.89 -9.54 -2.23
N PRO A 171 -6.57 -10.61 -2.64
CA PRO A 171 -6.31 -11.23 -3.93
C PRO A 171 -6.81 -10.33 -5.06
N GLY A 172 -6.01 -10.21 -6.11
CA GLY A 172 -6.32 -9.32 -7.21
C GLY A 172 -5.53 -9.57 -8.47
N VAL A 173 -5.68 -8.66 -9.41
CA VAL A 173 -4.98 -8.66 -10.69
C VAL A 173 -4.72 -7.24 -11.14
N ILE A 174 -3.51 -7.00 -11.66
CA ILE A 174 -3.15 -5.75 -12.33
C ILE A 174 -3.01 -6.03 -13.82
N TYR A 175 -3.65 -5.22 -14.65
CA TYR A 175 -3.41 -5.16 -16.09
C TYR A 175 -2.39 -4.05 -16.37
N VAL A 176 -1.32 -4.39 -17.08
CA VAL A 176 -0.22 -3.47 -17.41
C VAL A 176 -0.31 -3.09 -18.88
N ALA A 177 -0.62 -1.84 -19.17
CA ALA A 177 -0.51 -1.22 -20.48
C ALA A 177 0.82 -0.44 -20.60
N ASP A 178 1.05 0.16 -21.76
CA ASP A 178 2.30 0.89 -22.00
C ASP A 178 2.31 2.24 -21.25
N GLU A 179 1.13 2.87 -21.08
CA GLU A 179 0.96 4.21 -20.48
C GLU A 179 0.26 4.20 -19.13
N TYR A 180 -0.36 3.06 -18.73
CA TYR A 180 -1.13 2.95 -17.51
C TYR A 180 -1.19 1.53 -16.95
N GLN A 181 -1.57 1.43 -15.69
CA GLN A 181 -1.97 0.17 -15.05
C GLN A 181 -3.36 0.31 -14.45
N ILE A 182 -4.15 -0.76 -14.54
CA ILE A 182 -5.43 -0.89 -13.84
C ILE A 182 -5.35 -2.11 -12.94
N GLY A 183 -5.56 -1.92 -11.64
CA GLY A 183 -5.66 -2.97 -10.64
C GLY A 183 -7.08 -3.12 -10.12
N VAL A 184 -7.47 -4.35 -9.83
CA VAL A 184 -8.71 -4.67 -9.10
C VAL A 184 -8.39 -5.77 -8.10
N GLU A 185 -8.78 -5.55 -6.84
CA GLU A 185 -8.54 -6.47 -5.74
C GLU A 185 -9.80 -6.62 -4.88
N ALA A 186 -10.02 -7.82 -4.36
CA ALA A 186 -10.98 -8.04 -3.30
C ALA A 186 -10.31 -7.71 -1.95
N ILE A 187 -11.01 -7.03 -1.06
CA ILE A 187 -10.55 -6.72 0.29
C ILE A 187 -11.23 -7.69 1.25
N ILE A 188 -10.48 -8.65 1.78
CA ILE A 188 -11.00 -9.69 2.67
C ILE A 188 -10.46 -9.45 4.08
N PRO A 189 -11.30 -9.07 5.06
CA PRO A 189 -10.88 -8.91 6.44
C PRO A 189 -10.31 -10.21 7.02
N VAL A 190 -9.20 -10.12 7.79
CA VAL A 190 -8.58 -11.31 8.41
C VAL A 190 -9.31 -11.79 9.66
N ASN A 191 -10.09 -10.92 10.30
CA ASN A 191 -10.88 -11.22 11.49
C ASN A 191 -12.05 -10.24 11.61
N ARG A 192 -12.93 -10.45 12.61
CA ARG A 192 -14.09 -9.59 12.85
C ARG A 192 -13.75 -8.14 13.24
N ALA A 193 -12.63 -7.91 13.90
CA ALA A 193 -12.18 -6.56 14.24
C ALA A 193 -11.73 -5.77 13.01
N SER A 194 -11.40 -6.45 11.91
CA SER A 194 -11.08 -5.85 10.61
C SER A 194 -12.31 -5.56 9.76
N GLY A 195 -13.47 -6.12 10.13
CA GLY A 195 -14.74 -5.98 9.42
C GLY A 195 -15.40 -7.32 9.10
N ASP A 196 -16.67 -7.28 8.73
CA ASP A 196 -17.49 -8.47 8.43
C ASP A 196 -17.79 -8.66 6.94
N GLY A 197 -17.46 -7.67 6.11
CA GLY A 197 -17.79 -7.64 4.68
C GLY A 197 -16.57 -7.74 3.79
N VAL A 198 -16.74 -8.33 2.61
CA VAL A 198 -15.74 -8.29 1.54
C VAL A 198 -15.94 -7.02 0.72
N GLY A 199 -14.87 -6.23 0.60
CA GLY A 199 -14.84 -5.03 -0.24
C GLY A 199 -14.17 -5.29 -1.60
N VAL A 200 -14.17 -4.26 -2.45
CA VAL A 200 -13.42 -4.24 -3.70
C VAL A 200 -12.69 -2.90 -3.80
N ILE A 201 -11.43 -2.94 -4.19
CA ILE A 201 -10.65 -1.75 -4.51
C ILE A 201 -10.26 -1.77 -5.99
N GLY A 202 -10.37 -0.62 -6.66
CA GLY A 202 -9.86 -0.38 -8.00
C GLY A 202 -8.75 0.66 -7.96
N GLN A 203 -7.67 0.44 -8.71
CA GLN A 203 -6.55 1.36 -8.82
C GLN A 203 -6.28 1.70 -10.29
N LEU A 204 -5.97 2.95 -10.54
CA LEU A 204 -5.48 3.44 -11.83
C LEU A 204 -4.15 4.17 -11.61
N HIS A 205 -3.09 3.68 -12.25
CA HIS A 205 -1.80 4.34 -12.28
C HIS A 205 -1.52 4.83 -13.70
N LEU A 206 -1.11 6.08 -13.82
CA LEU A 206 -0.73 6.70 -15.08
C LEU A 206 0.79 6.95 -15.09
N TYR A 207 1.45 6.51 -16.14
CA TYR A 207 2.88 6.76 -16.34
C TYR A 207 3.09 8.11 -17.06
N LEU A 208 3.30 9.16 -16.27
CA LEU A 208 3.43 10.53 -16.81
C LEU A 208 4.67 10.71 -17.68
N ASP A 209 5.72 9.93 -17.45
CA ASP A 209 6.94 9.88 -18.24
C ASP A 209 6.70 9.28 -19.64
N ASP A 210 5.80 8.31 -19.77
CA ASP A 210 5.41 7.75 -21.07
C ASP A 210 4.35 8.62 -21.78
N ILE A 211 3.38 9.18 -21.03
CA ILE A 211 2.32 10.02 -21.59
C ILE A 211 2.86 11.41 -22.01
N PHE A 212 3.74 12.00 -21.20
CA PHE A 212 4.26 13.36 -21.38
C PHE A 212 5.80 13.40 -21.30
N PRO A 213 6.54 12.68 -22.18
CA PRO A 213 7.98 12.49 -22.04
C PRO A 213 8.80 13.79 -22.15
N ASN A 214 8.24 14.82 -22.79
CA ASN A 214 8.91 16.09 -23.04
C ASN A 214 8.52 17.23 -22.08
N SER A 215 7.60 16.97 -21.14
CA SER A 215 7.08 18.00 -20.22
C SER A 215 7.02 17.47 -18.77
N LEU A 216 5.85 17.07 -18.29
CA LEU A 216 5.62 16.61 -16.92
C LEU A 216 6.37 15.33 -16.55
N GLY A 217 6.65 14.46 -17.52
CA GLY A 217 7.40 13.22 -17.35
C GLY A 217 8.92 13.39 -17.34
N LYS A 218 9.45 14.61 -17.54
CA LYS A 218 10.89 14.83 -17.42
C LYS A 218 11.36 14.61 -15.99
N PRO A 219 12.46 13.83 -15.79
CA PRO A 219 13.08 13.72 -14.48
C PRO A 219 13.42 15.10 -13.92
N LEU A 220 13.05 15.38 -12.69
CA LEU A 220 13.39 16.62 -11.98
C LEU A 220 14.90 16.74 -11.73
N PHE A 221 15.59 15.59 -11.66
CA PHE A 221 17.04 15.52 -11.49
C PHE A 221 17.64 14.74 -12.68
N ALA A 222 18.76 15.22 -13.22
CA ALA A 222 19.47 14.50 -14.25
C ALA A 222 19.87 13.11 -13.72
N ALA A 223 19.58 12.07 -14.51
CA ALA A 223 20.10 10.74 -14.20
C ALA A 223 21.63 10.84 -14.16
N ALA A 224 22.26 10.29 -13.11
CA ALA A 224 23.71 10.19 -13.06
C ALA A 224 24.21 9.51 -14.35
N PRO A 225 25.27 10.02 -15.00
CA PRO A 225 25.81 9.40 -16.20
C PRO A 225 26.13 7.94 -15.89
N LYS A 226 25.64 7.02 -16.73
CA LYS A 226 26.01 5.61 -16.62
C LYS A 226 27.53 5.53 -16.67
N PRO A 227 28.20 4.84 -15.72
CA PRO A 227 29.62 4.60 -15.86
C PRO A 227 29.83 3.89 -17.21
N GLY A 228 30.64 4.52 -18.08
CA GLY A 228 30.98 3.93 -19.36
C GLY A 228 31.71 2.60 -19.12
N TYR A 229 31.26 1.57 -19.79
CA TYR A 229 32.01 0.33 -19.98
C TYR A 229 33.01 0.50 -21.13
#